data_5b700fac8e4d75f34d30b47d4ed325aa
#
_entry.id   5b700fac8e4d75f34d30b47d4ed325aa
#
_cell.length_a   1.000
_cell.length_b   1.000
_cell.length_c   1.000
_cell.angle_alpha   90.00
_cell.angle_beta   90.00
_cell.angle_gamma   90.00
#
_symmetry.space_group_name_H-M   'P 1'
#
loop_
_entity.id
_entity.type
_entity.pdbx_description
1 polymer ?
#
loop_
_entity_poly.entity_id
_entity_poly.type
_entity_poly.pdbx_seq_one_letter_code
_entity_poly.pdbx_strand_id
1 'polypeptide(L)'
;MSISDLNSPNSRIFYTTDGSDPDTNSLLWGGTPIFIFQSGALKARAFADGRLPSIIKTASYLLNVSHVTPIISVVTDNENLFGPTGMFDNPTLDLLKPASVDYFDSTSQHKLQFSGRTGIMMDGGWGGSRYNPQKSFRIKFDHSVLGEGPITGPIIPGRPNRTTFSDFYLRNGSNQYLRLPYKDAAQVKIAGEGNNNYYSAWRPVTVYLNGAYWGLYELREKLNIEMFELLDGADPDSVEILGSTSQYGFVLRAIEGSTQSFYDSYDSLLQIDPSDTTFWAEADRHFDMKYYTDYIIAESWMDNGDWAFGYNNLKLY
;
A
#
# COMPACT_ATOMS: atom_id res chain seq x y z
N MET A 1 -25.02 0.66 -19.08
CA MET A 1 -24.59 -0.51 -18.32
C MET A 1 -25.80 -1.28 -17.84
N SER A 2 -25.75 -2.61 -17.74
CA SER A 2 -26.80 -3.44 -17.15
C SER A 2 -26.25 -4.19 -15.94
N ILE A 3 -27.11 -4.45 -14.96
CA ILE A 3 -26.79 -5.19 -13.74
C ILE A 3 -27.68 -6.43 -13.72
N SER A 4 -27.22 -7.52 -13.18
CA SER A 4 -28.03 -8.73 -13.02
C SER A 4 -27.62 -9.51 -11.78
N ASP A 5 -28.57 -10.18 -11.14
CA ASP A 5 -28.33 -11.19 -10.13
C ASP A 5 -28.69 -12.56 -10.71
N LEU A 6 -27.67 -13.34 -11.04
CA LEU A 6 -27.85 -14.66 -11.67
C LEU A 6 -28.35 -15.72 -10.68
N ASN A 7 -28.15 -15.52 -9.37
CA ASN A 7 -28.43 -16.49 -8.32
C ASN A 7 -29.80 -16.29 -7.67
N SER A 8 -30.44 -15.17 -7.89
CA SER A 8 -31.74 -14.81 -7.31
C SER A 8 -32.56 -13.94 -8.26
N PRO A 9 -33.23 -14.53 -9.25
CA PRO A 9 -33.94 -13.77 -10.28
C PRO A 9 -35.07 -12.86 -9.76
N ASN A 10 -35.54 -13.08 -8.54
CA ASN A 10 -36.54 -12.23 -7.87
C ASN A 10 -35.93 -11.22 -6.90
N SER A 11 -34.59 -11.05 -6.88
CA SER A 11 -33.95 -10.05 -6.06
C SER A 11 -34.21 -8.63 -6.59
N ARG A 12 -34.28 -7.68 -5.66
CA ARG A 12 -34.27 -6.24 -5.96
C ARG A 12 -32.85 -5.75 -5.90
N ILE A 13 -32.39 -5.12 -6.96
CA ILE A 13 -31.02 -4.57 -7.03
C ILE A 13 -31.09 -3.07 -6.77
N PHE A 14 -30.39 -2.62 -5.75
CA PHE A 14 -30.22 -1.20 -5.45
C PHE A 14 -28.82 -0.77 -5.83
N TYR A 15 -28.66 0.49 -6.22
CA TYR A 15 -27.38 1.03 -6.64
C TYR A 15 -27.16 2.47 -6.19
N THR A 16 -25.90 2.87 -6.12
CA THR A 16 -25.41 4.23 -5.85
C THR A 16 -24.36 4.63 -6.87
N THR A 17 -24.17 5.94 -7.08
CA THR A 17 -23.17 6.49 -8.01
C THR A 17 -22.23 7.50 -7.34
N ASP A 18 -22.36 7.68 -6.04
CA ASP A 18 -21.61 8.64 -5.21
C ASP A 18 -20.56 8.00 -4.30
N GLY A 19 -20.39 6.67 -4.38
CA GLY A 19 -19.47 5.91 -3.54
C GLY A 19 -20.09 5.36 -2.25
N SER A 20 -21.31 5.78 -1.88
CA SER A 20 -22.02 5.22 -0.72
C SER A 20 -22.38 3.76 -0.92
N ASP A 21 -22.52 3.01 0.17
CA ASP A 21 -22.93 1.61 0.11
C ASP A 21 -24.43 1.49 -0.16
N PRO A 22 -24.84 0.71 -1.19
CA PRO A 22 -26.26 0.55 -1.52
C PRO A 22 -27.06 -0.15 -0.42
N ASP A 23 -28.18 0.45 -0.04
CA ASP A 23 -29.18 -0.10 0.86
C ASP A 23 -30.59 -0.08 0.20
N THR A 24 -31.64 -0.43 0.94
CA THR A 24 -32.99 -0.47 0.45
C THR A 24 -33.63 0.91 0.23
N ASN A 25 -32.96 2.01 0.63
CA ASN A 25 -33.34 3.40 0.38
C ASN A 25 -32.64 3.98 -0.84
N SER A 26 -31.64 3.28 -1.38
CA SER A 26 -30.89 3.68 -2.56
C SER A 26 -31.73 3.56 -3.85
N LEU A 27 -31.18 3.95 -5.00
CA LEU A 27 -31.87 3.86 -6.27
C LEU A 27 -32.15 2.40 -6.64
N LEU A 28 -33.41 2.07 -6.87
CA LEU A 28 -33.82 0.76 -7.36
C LEU A 28 -33.54 0.63 -8.85
N TRP A 29 -32.82 -0.41 -9.26
CA TRP A 29 -32.62 -0.70 -10.67
C TRP A 29 -33.89 -1.29 -11.31
N GLY A 30 -34.41 -0.61 -12.32
CA GLY A 30 -35.64 -0.96 -13.01
C GLY A 30 -35.46 -1.83 -14.27
N GLY A 31 -34.29 -2.49 -14.45
CA GLY A 31 -34.01 -3.34 -15.63
C GLY A 31 -33.53 -2.57 -16.87
N THR A 32 -33.45 -1.25 -16.82
CA THR A 32 -32.93 -0.42 -17.93
C THR A 32 -31.46 -0.11 -17.76
N PRO A 33 -30.70 0.13 -18.86
CA PRO A 33 -29.33 0.55 -18.78
C PRO A 33 -29.12 1.84 -17.97
N ILE A 34 -28.13 1.85 -17.11
CA ILE A 34 -27.67 3.04 -16.37
C ILE A 34 -26.69 3.79 -17.26
N PHE A 35 -26.97 5.06 -17.52
CA PHE A 35 -26.09 5.93 -18.30
C PHE A 35 -25.10 6.64 -17.38
N ILE A 36 -23.82 6.60 -17.74
CA ILE A 36 -22.74 7.26 -17.02
C ILE A 36 -22.24 8.42 -17.90
N PHE A 37 -22.39 9.65 -17.44
CA PHE A 37 -22.08 10.88 -18.19
C PHE A 37 -20.79 11.57 -17.74
N GLN A 38 -20.26 11.17 -16.60
CA GLN A 38 -19.02 11.69 -16.02
C GLN A 38 -18.26 10.57 -15.32
N SER A 39 -16.97 10.76 -15.07
CA SER A 39 -16.20 9.81 -14.26
C SER A 39 -16.84 9.65 -12.90
N GLY A 40 -16.90 8.40 -12.42
CA GLY A 40 -17.61 8.05 -11.19
C GLY A 40 -17.46 6.57 -10.86
N ALA A 41 -18.13 6.15 -9.82
CA ALA A 41 -18.22 4.76 -9.41
C ALA A 41 -19.67 4.33 -9.34
N LEU A 42 -19.93 3.10 -9.73
CA LEU A 42 -21.22 2.46 -9.54
C LEU A 42 -21.05 1.34 -8.52
N LYS A 43 -21.82 1.39 -7.45
CA LYS A 43 -21.98 0.28 -6.51
C LYS A 43 -23.37 -0.31 -6.64
N ALA A 44 -23.45 -1.64 -6.56
CA ALA A 44 -24.74 -2.34 -6.62
C ALA A 44 -24.80 -3.47 -5.60
N ARG A 45 -26.00 -3.68 -5.03
CA ARG A 45 -26.28 -4.71 -4.06
C ARG A 45 -27.68 -5.29 -4.28
N ALA A 46 -27.79 -6.62 -4.22
CA ALA A 46 -29.06 -7.32 -4.35
C ALA A 46 -29.63 -7.65 -2.97
N PHE A 47 -30.96 -7.51 -2.87
CA PHE A 47 -31.75 -7.85 -1.68
C PHE A 47 -32.90 -8.76 -2.09
N ALA A 48 -33.08 -9.86 -1.36
CA ALA A 48 -34.16 -10.81 -1.55
C ALA A 48 -34.78 -11.17 -0.21
N ASP A 49 -36.08 -11.38 -0.18
CA ASP A 49 -36.80 -11.70 1.05
C ASP A 49 -36.31 -13.03 1.64
N GLY A 50 -36.08 -13.03 2.94
CA GLY A 50 -35.57 -14.19 3.68
C GLY A 50 -34.11 -14.55 3.42
N ARG A 51 -33.33 -13.69 2.76
CA ARG A 51 -31.91 -13.87 2.49
C ARG A 51 -31.06 -12.69 2.99
N LEU A 52 -29.80 -12.96 3.29
CA LEU A 52 -28.84 -11.89 3.52
C LEU A 52 -28.62 -11.12 2.21
N PRO A 53 -28.39 -9.81 2.30
CA PRO A 53 -28.00 -9.01 1.13
C PRO A 53 -26.75 -9.58 0.46
N SER A 54 -26.65 -9.41 -0.86
CA SER A 54 -25.44 -9.80 -1.58
C SER A 54 -24.23 -9.01 -1.11
N ILE A 55 -23.03 -9.46 -1.46
CA ILE A 55 -21.84 -8.59 -1.44
C ILE A 55 -22.07 -7.39 -2.37
N ILE A 56 -21.46 -6.25 -2.05
CA ILE A 56 -21.47 -5.07 -2.91
C ILE A 56 -20.52 -5.32 -4.08
N LYS A 57 -21.01 -5.09 -5.30
CA LYS A 57 -20.16 -5.03 -6.49
C LYS A 57 -19.94 -3.57 -6.87
N THR A 58 -18.67 -3.25 -7.13
CA THR A 58 -18.23 -1.89 -7.48
C THR A 58 -17.58 -1.91 -8.86
N ALA A 59 -17.78 -0.86 -9.63
CA ALA A 59 -17.07 -0.62 -10.89
C ALA A 59 -16.79 0.87 -11.06
N SER A 60 -15.56 1.22 -11.42
CA SER A 60 -15.17 2.59 -11.74
C SER A 60 -15.35 2.88 -13.22
N TYR A 61 -15.82 4.06 -13.52
CA TYR A 61 -15.98 4.59 -14.88
C TYR A 61 -15.16 5.86 -15.01
N LEU A 62 -14.19 5.84 -15.91
CA LEU A 62 -13.30 6.95 -16.18
C LEU A 62 -13.59 7.44 -17.61
N LEU A 63 -14.21 8.61 -17.72
CA LEU A 63 -14.62 9.18 -19.00
C LEU A 63 -13.74 10.36 -19.37
N ASN A 64 -13.31 10.41 -20.63
CA ASN A 64 -12.50 11.50 -21.17
C ASN A 64 -11.21 11.76 -20.38
N VAL A 65 -10.62 10.69 -19.82
CA VAL A 65 -9.33 10.75 -19.12
C VAL A 65 -8.19 10.49 -20.10
N SER A 66 -7.09 11.22 -19.92
CA SER A 66 -5.87 11.06 -20.71
C SER A 66 -4.67 11.23 -19.78
N HIS A 67 -4.19 10.11 -19.22
CA HIS A 67 -3.02 10.07 -18.35
C HIS A 67 -1.93 9.21 -18.98
N VAL A 68 -0.68 9.60 -18.80
CA VAL A 68 0.47 8.80 -19.20
C VAL A 68 0.87 7.76 -18.16
N THR A 69 0.31 7.86 -16.98
CA THR A 69 0.49 6.93 -15.87
C THR A 69 -0.66 5.94 -15.79
N PRO A 70 -0.48 4.76 -15.20
CA PRO A 70 -1.61 3.93 -14.80
C PRO A 70 -2.53 4.67 -13.85
N ILE A 71 -3.78 4.20 -13.78
CA ILE A 71 -4.79 4.81 -12.90
C ILE A 71 -5.18 3.80 -11.83
N ILE A 72 -5.24 4.27 -10.59
CA ILE A 72 -5.87 3.56 -9.48
C ILE A 72 -7.13 4.32 -9.09
N SER A 73 -8.28 3.68 -9.24
CA SER A 73 -9.55 4.21 -8.74
C SER A 73 -9.89 3.52 -7.42
N VAL A 74 -10.00 4.30 -6.37
CA VAL A 74 -10.41 3.86 -5.04
C VAL A 74 -11.84 4.31 -4.80
N VAL A 75 -12.68 3.38 -4.43
CA VAL A 75 -14.10 3.64 -4.15
C VAL A 75 -14.43 3.17 -2.74
N THR A 76 -14.90 4.08 -1.92
CA THR A 76 -15.31 3.81 -0.54
C THR A 76 -16.47 4.72 -0.15
N ASP A 77 -17.18 4.38 0.90
CA ASP A 77 -18.25 5.24 1.43
C ASP A 77 -17.65 6.58 1.92
N ASN A 78 -18.36 7.68 1.69
CA ASN A 78 -17.91 9.00 2.13
C ASN A 78 -17.75 9.09 3.65
N GLU A 79 -18.53 8.35 4.44
CA GLU A 79 -18.37 8.28 5.89
C GLU A 79 -17.06 7.60 6.32
N ASN A 80 -16.45 6.78 5.46
CA ASN A 80 -15.12 6.22 5.70
C ASN A 80 -14.01 7.27 5.54
N LEU A 81 -14.26 8.30 4.74
CA LEU A 81 -13.31 9.38 4.47
C LEU A 81 -13.50 10.55 5.43
N PHE A 82 -14.74 11.03 5.58
CA PHE A 82 -15.06 12.27 6.28
C PHE A 82 -16.04 12.04 7.44
N GLY A 83 -16.12 13.02 8.35
CA GLY A 83 -17.01 12.97 9.51
C GLY A 83 -16.38 12.29 10.73
N PRO A 84 -17.17 12.09 11.81
CA PRO A 84 -16.64 11.64 13.10
C PRO A 84 -15.89 10.31 13.09
N THR A 85 -16.19 9.43 12.12
CA THR A 85 -15.55 8.13 11.95
C THR A 85 -14.66 8.06 10.72
N GLY A 86 -14.55 9.17 9.96
CA GLY A 86 -13.80 9.26 8.72
C GLY A 86 -12.30 9.40 8.95
N MET A 87 -11.51 8.78 8.09
CA MET A 87 -10.05 8.77 8.24
C MET A 87 -9.42 10.15 8.02
N PHE A 88 -10.02 11.02 7.18
CA PHE A 88 -9.50 12.36 6.92
C PHE A 88 -9.63 13.29 8.11
N ASP A 89 -10.71 13.14 8.89
CA ASP A 89 -10.96 13.95 10.10
C ASP A 89 -10.29 13.37 11.34
N ASN A 90 -9.82 12.11 11.25
CA ASN A 90 -9.10 11.41 12.31
C ASN A 90 -7.71 10.92 11.84
N PRO A 91 -6.82 11.82 11.39
CA PRO A 91 -5.57 11.43 10.74
C PRO A 91 -4.57 10.74 11.67
N THR A 92 -4.78 10.80 12.98
CA THR A 92 -3.93 10.15 13.98
C THR A 92 -4.32 8.71 14.27
N LEU A 93 -5.50 8.27 13.78
CA LEU A 93 -6.00 6.93 14.01
C LEU A 93 -5.72 6.04 12.80
N ASP A 94 -5.31 4.81 13.08
CA ASP A 94 -5.08 3.78 12.05
C ASP A 94 -6.40 3.06 11.71
N LEU A 95 -7.34 3.83 11.15
CA LEU A 95 -8.67 3.34 10.79
C LEU A 95 -8.60 2.53 9.49
N LEU A 96 -8.84 1.24 9.58
CA LEU A 96 -9.03 0.39 8.41
C LEU A 96 -10.50 0.44 7.99
N LYS A 97 -10.75 0.83 6.74
CA LYS A 97 -12.09 1.03 6.16
C LYS A 97 -12.28 0.16 4.93
N PRO A 98 -13.51 -0.33 4.66
CA PRO A 98 -13.80 -1.06 3.44
C PRO A 98 -13.69 -0.16 2.20
N ALA A 99 -13.13 -0.68 1.13
CA ALA A 99 -13.06 -0.01 -0.17
C ALA A 99 -13.09 -1.03 -1.31
N SER A 100 -13.16 -0.54 -2.52
CA SER A 100 -12.85 -1.29 -3.75
C SER A 100 -11.79 -0.55 -4.53
N VAL A 101 -10.94 -1.29 -5.22
CA VAL A 101 -9.87 -0.71 -6.05
C VAL A 101 -9.94 -1.30 -7.44
N ASP A 102 -9.92 -0.43 -8.44
CA ASP A 102 -9.73 -0.76 -9.84
C ASP A 102 -8.38 -0.22 -10.31
N TYR A 103 -7.57 -1.06 -10.94
CA TYR A 103 -6.30 -0.67 -11.55
C TYR A 103 -6.38 -0.76 -13.06
N PHE A 104 -6.09 0.36 -13.69
CA PHE A 104 -6.05 0.51 -15.15
C PHE A 104 -4.61 0.75 -15.59
N ASP A 105 -4.21 0.12 -16.69
CA ASP A 105 -2.86 0.26 -17.23
C ASP A 105 -2.59 1.66 -17.81
N SER A 106 -1.37 1.89 -18.25
CA SER A 106 -0.94 3.15 -18.89
C SER A 106 -1.08 3.15 -20.41
N THR A 107 -1.81 2.20 -20.99
CA THR A 107 -2.14 2.24 -22.42
C THR A 107 -3.10 3.39 -22.71
N SER A 108 -3.17 3.79 -23.97
CA SER A 108 -4.08 4.88 -24.40
C SER A 108 -5.56 4.59 -24.12
N GLN A 109 -5.90 3.33 -23.88
CA GLN A 109 -7.25 2.89 -23.57
C GLN A 109 -7.49 2.68 -22.06
N HIS A 110 -6.46 2.77 -21.23
CA HIS A 110 -6.51 2.48 -19.79
C HIS A 110 -7.31 1.20 -19.50
N LYS A 111 -6.80 0.06 -19.96
CA LYS A 111 -7.48 -1.21 -19.77
C LYS A 111 -7.46 -1.62 -18.31
N LEU A 112 -8.63 -2.05 -17.81
CA LEU A 112 -8.75 -2.62 -16.48
C LEU A 112 -7.90 -3.90 -16.38
N GLN A 113 -6.98 -3.94 -15.41
CA GLN A 113 -6.08 -5.06 -15.16
C GLN A 113 -6.55 -5.89 -13.96
N PHE A 114 -7.01 -5.24 -12.91
CA PHE A 114 -7.69 -5.90 -11.80
C PHE A 114 -8.75 -5.00 -11.18
N SER A 115 -9.68 -5.63 -10.48
CA SER A 115 -10.74 -5.01 -9.70
C SER A 115 -11.02 -5.92 -8.49
N GLY A 116 -11.16 -5.34 -7.30
CA GLY A 116 -11.45 -6.12 -6.12
C GLY A 116 -11.78 -5.28 -4.89
N ARG A 117 -12.43 -5.94 -3.93
CA ARG A 117 -12.63 -5.36 -2.60
C ARG A 117 -11.34 -5.38 -1.82
N THR A 118 -11.15 -4.37 -0.99
CA THR A 118 -9.94 -4.15 -0.21
C THR A 118 -10.23 -3.40 1.08
N GLY A 119 -9.27 -3.41 1.98
CA GLY A 119 -9.19 -2.45 3.07
C GLY A 119 -8.33 -1.26 2.67
N ILE A 120 -8.77 -0.05 3.01
CA ILE A 120 -7.98 1.18 2.89
C ILE A 120 -7.73 1.77 4.27
N MET A 121 -6.53 2.26 4.51
CA MET A 121 -6.18 3.03 5.70
C MET A 121 -5.17 4.13 5.35
N MET A 122 -5.08 5.16 6.18
CA MET A 122 -3.97 6.10 6.06
C MET A 122 -2.66 5.42 6.40
N ASP A 123 -1.59 5.84 5.72
CA ASP A 123 -0.24 5.33 5.94
C ASP A 123 0.76 6.46 6.19
N GLY A 124 1.89 6.08 6.81
CA GLY A 124 2.98 6.99 7.15
C GLY A 124 2.85 7.63 8.53
N GLY A 125 3.90 8.34 8.92
CA GLY A 125 4.01 9.00 10.21
C GLY A 125 3.25 10.33 10.28
N TRP A 126 3.49 11.05 11.36
CA TRP A 126 2.84 12.33 11.71
C TRP A 126 3.21 13.52 10.80
N GLY A 127 4.02 13.31 9.79
CA GLY A 127 4.39 14.35 8.83
C GLY A 127 3.36 14.51 7.70
N GLY A 128 3.84 14.96 6.55
CA GLY A 128 3.02 15.27 5.38
C GLY A 128 2.20 14.11 4.82
N SER A 129 2.52 12.86 5.17
CA SER A 129 1.73 11.69 4.74
C SER A 129 0.27 11.75 5.19
N ARG A 130 0.02 12.27 6.40
CA ARG A 130 -1.32 12.33 7.00
C ARG A 130 -1.94 13.72 7.03
N TYR A 131 -1.12 14.79 7.00
CA TYR A 131 -1.61 16.15 7.19
C TYR A 131 -1.72 16.98 5.92
N ASN A 132 -1.04 16.60 4.83
CA ASN A 132 -1.25 17.25 3.53
C ASN A 132 -2.70 17.00 3.03
N PRO A 133 -3.25 17.89 2.20
CA PRO A 133 -4.58 17.69 1.60
C PRO A 133 -4.73 16.34 0.91
N GLN A 134 -3.72 15.95 0.14
CA GLN A 134 -3.59 14.62 -0.45
C GLN A 134 -2.92 13.70 0.57
N LYS A 135 -3.62 12.68 1.03
CA LYS A 135 -3.15 11.74 2.07
C LYS A 135 -2.42 10.56 1.44
N SER A 136 -1.50 9.95 2.18
CA SER A 136 -0.95 8.62 1.82
C SER A 136 -1.87 7.52 2.32
N PHE A 137 -1.99 6.45 1.52
CA PHE A 137 -2.83 5.31 1.84
C PHE A 137 -2.04 4.00 1.77
N ARG A 138 -2.46 3.03 2.57
CA ARG A 138 -2.16 1.62 2.39
C ARG A 138 -3.41 0.90 1.94
N ILE A 139 -3.28 0.14 0.86
CA ILE A 139 -4.34 -0.70 0.30
C ILE A 139 -4.01 -2.13 0.68
N LYS A 140 -4.95 -2.84 1.30
CA LYS A 140 -4.77 -4.21 1.82
C LYS A 140 -5.78 -5.14 1.19
N PHE A 141 -5.30 -6.19 0.55
CA PHE A 141 -6.11 -7.19 -0.17
C PHE A 141 -6.36 -8.47 0.61
N ASP A 142 -5.78 -8.59 1.80
CA ASP A 142 -5.88 -9.77 2.64
C ASP A 142 -7.34 -10.08 3.04
N HIS A 143 -7.72 -11.35 2.97
CA HIS A 143 -9.04 -11.84 3.41
C HIS A 143 -9.34 -11.52 4.87
N SER A 144 -8.34 -11.52 5.74
CA SER A 144 -8.50 -11.21 7.17
C SER A 144 -8.95 -9.77 7.44
N VAL A 145 -8.85 -8.89 6.43
CA VAL A 145 -9.07 -7.44 6.55
C VAL A 145 -10.02 -6.87 5.52
N LEU A 146 -11.02 -7.48 5.05
CA LEU A 146 -11.98 -6.95 4.08
C LEU A 146 -11.63 -7.18 2.60
N GLY A 147 -10.44 -7.66 2.27
CA GLY A 147 -10.00 -7.95 0.89
C GLY A 147 -10.58 -9.25 0.35
N GLU A 148 -10.38 -9.47 -0.95
CA GLU A 148 -10.74 -10.71 -1.66
C GLU A 148 -9.53 -11.65 -1.85
N GLY A 149 -8.41 -11.36 -1.21
CA GLY A 149 -7.13 -12.03 -1.35
C GLY A 149 -6.13 -11.23 -2.17
N PRO A 150 -4.87 -11.69 -2.24
CA PRO A 150 -3.82 -11.01 -2.99
C PRO A 150 -4.22 -10.78 -4.44
N ILE A 151 -3.89 -9.61 -4.96
CA ILE A 151 -4.05 -9.32 -6.39
C ILE A 151 -2.90 -9.91 -7.18
N THR A 152 -3.16 -10.25 -8.43
CA THR A 152 -2.15 -10.79 -9.35
C THR A 152 -1.92 -9.85 -10.54
N GLY A 153 -0.66 -9.67 -10.93
CA GLY A 153 -0.25 -8.90 -12.09
C GLY A 153 1.02 -8.10 -11.84
N PRO A 154 1.80 -7.80 -12.89
CA PRO A 154 3.04 -7.05 -12.79
C PRO A 154 2.75 -5.54 -12.69
N ILE A 155 2.34 -5.06 -11.53
CA ILE A 155 1.93 -3.67 -11.33
C ILE A 155 3.11 -2.69 -11.12
N ILE A 156 4.29 -3.20 -10.75
CA ILE A 156 5.52 -2.40 -10.53
C ILE A 156 6.61 -2.84 -11.52
N PRO A 157 6.97 -2.02 -12.51
CA PRO A 157 7.92 -2.40 -13.57
C PRO A 157 9.30 -2.81 -13.06
N GLY A 158 9.77 -2.22 -11.95
CA GLY A 158 11.05 -2.58 -11.32
C GLY A 158 11.06 -3.97 -10.66
N ARG A 159 9.93 -4.65 -10.62
CA ARG A 159 9.75 -6.00 -10.06
C ARG A 159 8.94 -6.89 -11.01
N PRO A 160 9.46 -7.22 -12.20
CA PRO A 160 8.69 -7.97 -13.20
C PRO A 160 8.28 -9.37 -12.70
N ASN A 161 9.07 -9.96 -11.80
CA ASN A 161 8.79 -11.29 -11.24
C ASN A 161 7.82 -11.24 -10.05
N ARG A 162 7.59 -10.06 -9.46
CA ARG A 162 6.59 -9.90 -8.39
C ARG A 162 5.22 -9.70 -9.00
N THR A 163 4.48 -10.78 -9.09
CA THR A 163 3.14 -10.79 -9.69
C THR A 163 2.01 -10.91 -8.68
N THR A 164 2.33 -11.02 -7.39
CA THR A 164 1.35 -11.14 -6.30
C THR A 164 1.60 -10.06 -5.27
N PHE A 165 0.52 -9.41 -4.81
CA PHE A 165 0.59 -8.35 -3.81
C PHE A 165 -0.56 -8.51 -2.82
N SER A 166 -0.24 -8.73 -1.55
CA SER A 166 -1.19 -8.69 -0.43
C SER A 166 -1.52 -7.25 0.00
N ASP A 167 -0.60 -6.33 -0.25
CA ASP A 167 -0.80 -4.90 -0.03
C ASP A 167 0.18 -4.04 -0.85
N PHE A 168 -0.13 -2.77 -0.96
CA PHE A 168 0.78 -1.74 -1.47
C PHE A 168 0.47 -0.36 -0.87
N TYR A 169 1.40 0.56 -1.06
CA TYR A 169 1.24 1.96 -0.64
C TYR A 169 0.90 2.86 -1.83
N LEU A 170 0.05 3.86 -1.56
CA LEU A 170 -0.15 5.04 -2.39
C LEU A 170 0.43 6.22 -1.61
N ARG A 171 1.65 6.65 -1.95
CA ARG A 171 2.34 7.71 -1.21
C ARG A 171 2.21 9.05 -1.93
N ASN A 172 1.99 10.10 -1.14
CA ASN A 172 1.82 11.47 -1.61
C ASN A 172 3.13 12.28 -1.66
N GLY A 173 4.29 11.68 -1.38
CA GLY A 173 5.57 12.38 -1.23
C GLY A 173 5.84 12.94 0.18
N SER A 174 4.95 12.70 1.14
CA SER A 174 5.14 13.04 2.57
C SER A 174 5.62 14.48 2.80
N ASN A 175 6.75 14.66 3.49
CA ASN A 175 7.33 15.97 3.81
C ASN A 175 7.79 16.74 2.56
N GLN A 176 7.97 16.08 1.43
CA GLN A 176 8.38 16.69 0.15
C GLN A 176 7.19 17.03 -0.77
N TYR A 177 5.96 16.79 -0.34
CA TYR A 177 4.73 16.93 -1.12
C TYR A 177 4.65 18.19 -1.96
N LEU A 178 4.97 19.36 -1.38
CA LEU A 178 4.89 20.65 -2.07
C LEU A 178 6.16 21.05 -2.84
N ARG A 179 7.25 20.29 -2.72
CA ARG A 179 8.54 20.67 -3.32
C ARG A 179 8.99 19.70 -4.41
N LEU A 180 9.19 18.45 -4.01
CA LEU A 180 9.67 17.39 -4.88
C LEU A 180 9.07 16.06 -4.40
N PRO A 181 7.80 15.78 -4.69
CA PRO A 181 7.06 14.65 -4.12
C PRO A 181 7.70 13.28 -4.39
N TYR A 182 8.48 13.15 -5.48
CA TYR A 182 9.18 11.90 -5.81
C TYR A 182 10.64 11.85 -5.35
N LYS A 183 11.09 12.79 -4.51
CA LYS A 183 12.49 12.82 -4.03
C LYS A 183 12.89 11.51 -3.37
N ASP A 184 12.14 11.10 -2.35
CA ASP A 184 12.38 9.88 -1.58
C ASP A 184 12.34 8.63 -2.50
N ALA A 185 11.32 8.51 -3.34
CA ALA A 185 11.19 7.41 -4.28
C ALA A 185 12.38 7.30 -5.27
N ALA A 186 12.84 8.44 -5.79
CA ALA A 186 13.98 8.48 -6.71
C ALA A 186 15.28 8.12 -6.00
N GLN A 187 15.52 8.65 -4.81
CA GLN A 187 16.71 8.37 -4.01
C GLN A 187 16.80 6.89 -3.64
N VAL A 188 15.71 6.32 -3.11
CA VAL A 188 15.63 4.91 -2.75
C VAL A 188 15.87 4.00 -3.96
N LYS A 189 15.34 4.36 -5.12
CA LYS A 189 15.58 3.60 -6.35
C LYS A 189 17.04 3.67 -6.79
N ILE A 190 17.65 4.86 -6.80
CA ILE A 190 19.05 5.05 -7.19
C ILE A 190 19.96 4.25 -6.26
N ALA A 191 19.75 4.33 -4.95
CA ALA A 191 20.51 3.57 -3.97
C ALA A 191 20.33 2.05 -4.14
N GLY A 192 19.09 1.59 -4.29
CA GLY A 192 18.81 0.16 -4.41
C GLY A 192 19.30 -0.47 -5.72
N GLU A 193 19.23 0.26 -6.86
CA GLU A 193 19.73 -0.24 -8.14
C GLU A 193 21.25 -0.11 -8.25
N GLY A 194 21.87 0.86 -7.57
CA GLY A 194 23.31 1.07 -7.56
C GLY A 194 24.06 0.15 -6.60
N ASN A 195 23.42 -0.25 -5.54
CA ASN A 195 23.92 -1.14 -4.48
C ASN A 195 23.04 -2.39 -4.43
N ASN A 196 23.50 -3.42 -3.77
CA ASN A 196 22.73 -4.66 -3.62
C ASN A 196 21.65 -4.57 -2.52
N ASN A 197 21.20 -3.35 -2.19
CA ASN A 197 20.27 -3.11 -1.10
C ASN A 197 18.83 -3.37 -1.50
N TYR A 198 18.05 -3.96 -0.61
CA TYR A 198 16.60 -4.04 -0.79
C TYR A 198 15.98 -2.66 -0.71
N TYR A 199 15.12 -2.37 -1.63
CA TYR A 199 14.40 -1.11 -1.67
C TYR A 199 12.95 -1.31 -2.06
N SER A 200 12.10 -0.41 -1.64
CA SER A 200 10.70 -0.38 -2.02
C SER A 200 10.59 0.11 -3.45
N ALA A 201 10.41 -0.80 -4.39
CA ALA A 201 10.22 -0.44 -5.79
C ALA A 201 8.89 0.30 -5.98
N TRP A 202 8.83 1.18 -6.97
CA TRP A 202 7.72 2.09 -7.15
C TRP A 202 7.47 2.46 -8.62
N ARG A 203 6.31 3.04 -8.85
CA ARG A 203 5.97 3.74 -10.08
C ARG A 203 5.02 4.90 -9.81
N PRO A 204 5.00 5.95 -10.67
CA PRO A 204 3.96 6.97 -10.60
C PRO A 204 2.62 6.38 -11.05
N VAL A 205 1.54 6.78 -10.36
CA VAL A 205 0.16 6.45 -10.70
C VAL A 205 -0.74 7.66 -10.48
N THR A 206 -1.78 7.76 -11.29
CA THR A 206 -2.87 8.71 -11.06
C THR A 206 -3.94 8.06 -10.18
N VAL A 207 -4.38 8.75 -9.14
CA VAL A 207 -5.43 8.25 -8.24
C VAL A 207 -6.72 9.00 -8.45
N TYR A 208 -7.80 8.25 -8.54
CA TYR A 208 -9.18 8.72 -8.45
C TYR A 208 -9.79 8.20 -7.15
N LEU A 209 -10.53 9.06 -6.45
CA LEU A 209 -11.25 8.72 -5.23
C LEU A 209 -12.75 8.99 -5.45
N ASN A 210 -13.56 7.95 -5.37
CA ASN A 210 -14.99 8.00 -5.69
C ASN A 210 -15.29 8.64 -7.06
N GLY A 211 -14.43 8.36 -8.07
CA GLY A 211 -14.54 8.90 -9.42
C GLY A 211 -14.00 10.32 -9.62
N ALA A 212 -13.64 11.04 -8.57
CA ALA A 212 -12.97 12.33 -8.65
C ALA A 212 -11.46 12.18 -8.80
N TYR A 213 -10.85 12.98 -9.68
CA TYR A 213 -9.37 13.05 -9.76
C TYR A 213 -8.81 13.50 -8.41
N TRP A 214 -7.91 12.70 -7.84
CA TRP A 214 -7.37 12.94 -6.51
C TRP A 214 -5.90 13.38 -6.51
N GLY A 215 -5.18 13.05 -7.56
CA GLY A 215 -3.80 13.48 -7.74
C GLY A 215 -2.85 12.41 -8.23
N LEU A 216 -1.59 12.79 -8.30
CA LEU A 216 -0.50 11.92 -8.68
C LEU A 216 0.13 11.34 -7.42
N TYR A 217 0.37 10.01 -7.43
CA TYR A 217 0.87 9.25 -6.31
C TYR A 217 2.05 8.36 -6.72
N GLU A 218 2.80 7.91 -5.74
CA GLU A 218 3.74 6.80 -5.86
C GLU A 218 3.02 5.51 -5.46
N LEU A 219 2.80 4.60 -6.39
CA LEU A 219 2.48 3.21 -6.06
C LEU A 219 3.79 2.54 -5.63
N ARG A 220 3.88 2.14 -4.37
CA ARG A 220 5.05 1.48 -3.80
C ARG A 220 4.74 0.10 -3.29
N GLU A 221 5.67 -0.82 -3.49
CA GLU A 221 5.63 -2.11 -2.81
C GLU A 221 5.93 -1.95 -1.31
N LYS A 222 5.38 -2.85 -0.53
CA LYS A 222 5.74 -2.99 0.87
C LYS A 222 6.92 -3.96 0.99
N LEU A 223 7.89 -3.61 1.84
CA LEU A 223 8.91 -4.53 2.32
C LEU A 223 8.25 -5.43 3.37
N ASN A 224 7.98 -6.67 3.00
CA ASN A 224 7.31 -7.68 3.82
C ASN A 224 7.88 -9.07 3.52
N ILE A 225 7.47 -10.08 4.28
CA ILE A 225 7.91 -11.48 4.12
C ILE A 225 7.73 -11.96 2.66
N GLU A 226 6.58 -11.67 2.04
CA GLU A 226 6.28 -12.02 0.65
C GLU A 226 7.34 -11.53 -0.34
N MET A 227 7.95 -10.38 -0.08
CA MET A 227 9.01 -9.84 -0.92
C MET A 227 10.31 -10.64 -0.78
N PHE A 228 10.70 -11.01 0.45
CA PHE A 228 11.91 -11.80 0.71
C PHE A 228 11.77 -13.24 0.18
N GLU A 229 10.59 -13.84 0.36
CA GLU A 229 10.28 -15.12 -0.27
C GLU A 229 10.48 -15.06 -1.80
N LEU A 230 9.98 -14.03 -2.43
CA LEU A 230 10.07 -13.88 -3.89
C LEU A 230 11.48 -13.57 -4.39
N LEU A 231 12.21 -12.67 -3.72
CA LEU A 231 13.52 -12.19 -4.22
C LEU A 231 14.65 -13.13 -3.86
N ASP A 232 14.59 -13.76 -2.70
CA ASP A 232 15.67 -14.58 -2.13
C ASP A 232 15.31 -16.05 -2.00
N GLY A 233 14.04 -16.42 -2.20
CA GLY A 233 13.56 -17.77 -1.89
C GLY A 233 13.57 -18.04 -0.39
N ALA A 234 13.49 -17.01 0.45
CA ALA A 234 13.48 -17.14 1.90
C ALA A 234 12.26 -17.93 2.37
N ASP A 235 12.46 -18.77 3.37
CA ASP A 235 11.36 -19.46 4.04
C ASP A 235 10.55 -18.43 4.85
N PRO A 236 9.25 -18.23 4.54
CA PRO A 236 8.41 -17.25 5.23
C PRO A 236 8.39 -17.40 6.76
N ASP A 237 8.49 -18.62 7.26
CA ASP A 237 8.48 -18.91 8.70
C ASP A 237 9.82 -18.57 9.39
N SER A 238 10.88 -18.31 8.60
CA SER A 238 12.23 -17.97 9.09
C SER A 238 12.58 -16.49 8.94
N VAL A 239 11.71 -15.70 8.30
CA VAL A 239 11.98 -14.26 8.10
C VAL A 239 11.56 -13.46 9.33
N GLU A 240 12.49 -12.73 9.91
CA GLU A 240 12.25 -11.73 10.94
C GLU A 240 12.38 -10.33 10.35
N ILE A 241 11.43 -9.44 10.64
CA ILE A 241 11.49 -8.03 10.24
C ILE A 241 11.41 -7.19 11.48
N LEU A 242 12.45 -6.42 11.72
CA LEU A 242 12.56 -5.55 12.89
C LEU A 242 12.48 -4.08 12.44
N GLY A 243 11.91 -3.24 13.27
CA GLY A 243 11.82 -1.81 13.02
C GLY A 243 12.21 -1.00 14.24
N SER A 244 12.83 0.17 14.01
CA SER A 244 13.15 1.11 15.09
C SER A 244 12.11 2.22 15.18
N THR A 245 11.89 2.72 16.40
CA THR A 245 11.12 3.94 16.66
C THR A 245 11.93 4.87 17.55
N SER A 246 11.92 6.16 17.23
CA SER A 246 12.79 7.15 17.87
C SER A 246 12.17 7.93 19.02
N GLN A 247 10.91 7.76 19.28
CA GLN A 247 10.17 8.69 20.15
C GLN A 247 10.73 8.75 21.60
N TYR A 248 11.50 7.73 22.05
CA TYR A 248 12.08 7.66 23.40
C TYR A 248 13.43 6.96 23.44
N GLY A 249 14.24 7.09 22.40
CA GLY A 249 15.51 6.38 22.23
C GLY A 249 15.41 5.19 21.29
N PHE A 250 16.51 4.52 21.04
CA PHE A 250 16.54 3.37 20.14
C PHE A 250 15.77 2.19 20.78
N VAL A 251 14.63 1.85 20.22
CA VAL A 251 13.87 0.67 20.59
C VAL A 251 13.62 -0.14 19.35
N LEU A 252 14.23 -1.31 19.27
CA LEU A 252 14.00 -2.29 18.23
C LEU A 252 12.74 -3.10 18.58
N ARG A 253 11.83 -3.23 17.63
CA ARG A 253 10.58 -3.99 17.77
C ARG A 253 10.44 -4.98 16.63
N ALA A 254 9.98 -6.18 16.91
CA ALA A 254 9.57 -7.10 15.88
C ALA A 254 8.32 -6.55 15.16
N ILE A 255 8.41 -6.41 13.85
CA ILE A 255 7.28 -6.20 12.94
C ILE A 255 6.75 -7.57 12.54
N GLU A 256 7.66 -8.51 12.27
CA GLU A 256 7.40 -9.93 12.02
C GLU A 256 8.45 -10.74 12.79
N GLY A 257 8.10 -11.91 13.28
CA GLY A 257 9.01 -12.77 14.04
C GLY A 257 9.38 -12.26 15.43
N SER A 258 10.66 -12.33 15.79
CA SER A 258 11.21 -12.02 17.11
C SER A 258 12.43 -11.10 17.01
N THR A 259 12.76 -10.40 18.09
CA THR A 259 14.01 -9.65 18.22
C THR A 259 15.15 -10.49 18.80
N GLN A 260 14.89 -11.73 19.18
CA GLN A 260 15.84 -12.53 19.98
C GLN A 260 17.11 -12.86 19.19
N SER A 261 16.97 -13.31 17.95
CA SER A 261 18.10 -13.66 17.08
C SER A 261 19.05 -12.49 16.85
N PHE A 262 18.47 -11.27 16.69
CA PHE A 262 19.28 -10.04 16.59
C PHE A 262 20.09 -9.80 17.86
N TYR A 263 19.47 -9.87 19.03
CA TYR A 263 20.20 -9.62 20.29
C TYR A 263 21.22 -10.70 20.58
N ASP A 264 20.93 -11.96 20.30
CA ASP A 264 21.90 -13.06 20.46
C ASP A 264 23.14 -12.85 19.57
N SER A 265 22.93 -12.41 18.33
CA SER A 265 23.99 -12.07 17.39
C SER A 265 24.78 -10.84 17.85
N TYR A 266 24.07 -9.79 18.27
CA TYR A 266 24.69 -8.56 18.76
C TYR A 266 25.50 -8.79 20.03
N ASP A 267 24.98 -9.53 21.00
CA ASP A 267 25.67 -9.88 22.24
C ASP A 267 26.92 -10.75 21.98
N SER A 268 26.86 -11.62 20.97
CA SER A 268 28.03 -12.41 20.54
C SER A 268 29.15 -11.50 20.02
N LEU A 269 28.81 -10.48 19.24
CA LEU A 269 29.82 -9.52 18.74
C LEU A 269 30.40 -8.64 19.84
N LEU A 270 29.63 -8.30 20.87
CA LEU A 270 30.11 -7.50 21.99
C LEU A 270 31.22 -8.22 22.83
N GLN A 271 31.38 -9.53 22.67
CA GLN A 271 32.42 -10.30 23.35
C GLN A 271 33.79 -10.23 22.62
N ILE A 272 33.83 -9.68 21.41
CA ILE A 272 35.03 -9.65 20.57
C ILE A 272 35.59 -8.23 20.59
N ASP A 273 36.91 -8.12 20.82
CA ASP A 273 37.59 -6.82 20.72
C ASP A 273 37.54 -6.31 19.27
N PRO A 274 37.00 -5.11 19.02
CA PRO A 274 36.94 -4.56 17.66
C PRO A 274 38.32 -4.37 16.99
N SER A 275 39.40 -4.37 17.75
CA SER A 275 40.76 -4.33 17.23
C SER A 275 41.30 -5.70 16.81
N ASP A 276 40.59 -6.78 17.12
CA ASP A 276 40.99 -8.13 16.71
C ASP A 276 40.87 -8.25 15.17
N THR A 277 41.85 -8.85 14.55
CA THR A 277 41.90 -9.06 13.10
C THR A 277 40.77 -9.98 12.59
N THR A 278 40.15 -10.77 13.47
CA THR A 278 39.03 -11.66 13.17
C THR A 278 37.69 -10.98 13.32
N PHE A 279 37.59 -9.78 13.90
CA PHE A 279 36.34 -9.10 14.23
C PHE A 279 35.39 -8.99 13.02
N TRP A 280 35.92 -8.55 11.88
CA TRP A 280 35.11 -8.39 10.66
C TRP A 280 34.59 -9.71 10.12
N ALA A 281 35.37 -10.77 10.19
CA ALA A 281 34.95 -12.09 9.75
C ALA A 281 33.86 -12.66 10.67
N GLU A 282 33.93 -12.40 11.97
CA GLU A 282 32.87 -12.79 12.90
C GLU A 282 31.64 -11.93 12.73
N ALA A 283 31.77 -10.62 12.52
CA ALA A 283 30.63 -9.73 12.25
C ALA A 283 29.87 -10.17 11.02
N ASP A 284 30.57 -10.59 9.96
CA ASP A 284 29.97 -11.02 8.69
C ASP A 284 29.24 -12.39 8.79
N ARG A 285 29.45 -13.14 9.86
CA ARG A 285 28.69 -14.36 10.17
C ARG A 285 27.32 -14.07 10.77
N HIS A 286 27.19 -12.94 11.43
CA HIS A 286 25.99 -12.53 12.14
C HIS A 286 25.16 -11.51 11.36
N PHE A 287 25.85 -10.63 10.62
CA PHE A 287 25.24 -9.55 9.85
C PHE A 287 25.93 -9.46 8.49
N ASP A 288 25.17 -9.28 7.41
CA ASP A 288 25.75 -8.99 6.11
C ASP A 288 26.47 -7.63 6.14
N MET A 289 27.77 -7.66 6.44
CA MET A 289 28.57 -6.45 6.62
C MET A 289 28.77 -5.69 5.32
N LYS A 290 28.70 -6.37 4.16
CA LYS A 290 28.74 -5.71 2.86
C LYS A 290 27.46 -4.92 2.65
N TYR A 291 26.31 -5.55 2.88
CA TYR A 291 24.99 -4.90 2.76
C TYR A 291 24.88 -3.70 3.72
N TYR A 292 25.30 -3.88 4.97
CA TYR A 292 25.33 -2.81 5.97
C TYR A 292 26.19 -1.64 5.52
N THR A 293 27.40 -1.90 4.96
CA THR A 293 28.31 -0.86 4.46
C THR A 293 27.68 -0.11 3.28
N ASP A 294 27.11 -0.82 2.32
CA ASP A 294 26.41 -0.24 1.16
C ASP A 294 25.23 0.64 1.61
N TYR A 295 24.50 0.21 2.63
CA TYR A 295 23.41 0.98 3.23
C TYR A 295 23.91 2.28 3.87
N ILE A 296 24.96 2.23 4.70
CA ILE A 296 25.57 3.42 5.33
C ILE A 296 26.08 4.40 4.27
N ILE A 297 26.72 3.91 3.20
CA ILE A 297 27.19 4.75 2.09
C ILE A 297 26.02 5.45 1.41
N ALA A 298 24.97 4.72 1.10
CA ALA A 298 23.77 5.24 0.44
C ALA A 298 23.09 6.34 1.27
N GLU A 299 22.84 6.07 2.55
CA GLU A 299 22.18 7.01 3.46
C GLU A 299 23.03 8.28 3.71
N SER A 300 24.35 8.10 3.83
CA SER A 300 25.29 9.22 3.98
C SER A 300 25.37 10.06 2.70
N TRP A 301 25.40 9.43 1.53
CA TRP A 301 25.41 10.14 0.24
C TRP A 301 24.12 10.92 -0.01
N MET A 302 22.98 10.39 0.41
CA MET A 302 21.68 11.04 0.27
C MET A 302 21.45 12.17 1.31
N ASP A 303 22.37 12.37 2.25
CA ASP A 303 22.23 13.31 3.36
C ASP A 303 20.91 13.09 4.11
N ASN A 304 20.61 11.81 4.41
CA ASN A 304 19.41 11.45 5.13
C ASN A 304 19.61 11.68 6.64
N GLY A 305 19.02 12.70 7.19
CA GLY A 305 19.08 13.00 8.63
C GLY A 305 18.05 12.26 9.49
N ASP A 306 17.13 11.50 8.87
CA ASP A 306 16.01 10.85 9.55
C ASP A 306 16.16 9.32 9.56
N TRP A 307 17.32 8.83 10.02
CA TRP A 307 17.64 7.41 10.08
C TRP A 307 18.50 7.09 11.34
N ALA A 308 19.49 6.20 11.26
CA ALA A 308 20.24 5.60 12.39
C ALA A 308 20.61 6.57 13.53
N PHE A 309 21.07 7.77 13.23
CA PHE A 309 21.44 8.77 14.25
C PHE A 309 20.22 9.41 14.93
N GLY A 310 19.06 9.46 14.24
CA GLY A 310 17.77 9.84 14.81
C GLY A 310 16.99 8.63 15.35
N TYR A 311 17.53 7.42 15.25
CA TYR A 311 16.90 6.16 15.64
C TYR A 311 15.52 5.94 14.99
N ASN A 312 15.32 6.42 13.76
CA ASN A 312 14.04 6.41 13.08
C ASN A 312 14.16 5.76 11.69
N ASN A 313 13.04 5.27 11.17
CA ASN A 313 12.93 4.76 9.79
C ASN A 313 13.92 3.63 9.42
N LEU A 314 14.47 2.93 10.39
CA LEU A 314 15.34 1.78 10.18
C LEU A 314 14.53 0.49 10.22
N LYS A 315 14.79 -0.39 9.27
CA LYS A 315 14.32 -1.78 9.29
C LYS A 315 15.53 -2.69 9.15
N LEU A 316 15.47 -3.80 9.90
CA LEU A 316 16.40 -4.91 9.82
C LEU A 316 15.61 -6.17 9.46
N TYR A 317 16.22 -7.10 8.77
CA TYR A 317 15.63 -8.40 8.39
C TYR A 317 16.75 -9.40 8.15
#